data_f8092b778fa660b19be7adc63ce60349
#
_entry.id   f8092b778fa660b19be7adc63ce60349
#
_cell.length_a   1.000
_cell.length_b   1.000
_cell.length_c   1.000
_cell.angle_alpha   90.00
_cell.angle_beta   90.00
_cell.angle_gamma   90.00
#
_symmetry.space_group_name_H-M   'P 1'
#
loop_
_entity.id
_entity.type
_entity.pdbx_description
1 polymer ?
#
loop_
_entity_poly.entity_id
_entity_poly.type
_entity_poly.pdbx_seq_one_letter_code
_entity_poly.pdbx_strand_id
1 'polypeptide(L)'
;MEVIYYMRNYYPLTAAQKMHHNWILDYGTQQVSGVSVVASVQAELDFGLLKKCIQMETERSGCTRVRFTKPDKEGNVKQYIEKQDPRDIELKDLSGMESLAKADELMQQWA
;
A
#
# COMPACT_ATOMS: atom_id res chain seq x y z
N MET A 1 -32.74 -7.59 -9.88
CA MET A 1 -31.34 -7.19 -9.56
C MET A 1 -30.89 -7.99 -8.33
N GLU A 2 -30.10 -9.03 -8.55
CA GLU A 2 -29.55 -9.79 -7.42
C GLU A 2 -28.48 -8.94 -6.74
N VAL A 3 -28.76 -8.52 -5.52
CA VAL A 3 -27.75 -7.92 -4.66
C VAL A 3 -26.91 -9.07 -4.10
N ILE A 4 -25.80 -9.39 -4.73
CA ILE A 4 -24.84 -10.34 -4.18
C ILE A 4 -24.21 -9.67 -2.95
N TYR A 5 -24.71 -10.02 -1.78
CA TYR A 5 -24.06 -9.66 -0.53
C TYR A 5 -22.71 -10.38 -0.45
N TYR A 6 -21.65 -9.68 -0.75
CA TYR A 6 -20.31 -10.18 -0.54
C TYR A 6 -20.02 -10.19 0.97
N MET A 7 -20.09 -11.38 1.57
CA MET A 7 -19.72 -11.56 2.97
C MET A 7 -18.21 -11.48 3.09
N ARG A 8 -17.71 -10.40 3.71
CA ARG A 8 -16.30 -10.27 4.06
C ARG A 8 -15.94 -11.22 5.20
N ASN A 9 -14.84 -11.92 5.04
CA ASN A 9 -14.25 -12.68 6.12
C ASN A 9 -13.29 -11.79 6.91
N TYR A 10 -13.48 -11.75 8.23
CA TYR A 10 -12.66 -10.98 9.14
C TYR A 10 -11.75 -11.90 9.94
N TYR A 11 -10.49 -11.52 10.06
CA TYR A 11 -9.47 -12.28 10.75
C TYR A 11 -8.85 -11.45 11.86
N PRO A 12 -8.35 -12.08 12.95
CA PRO A 12 -7.58 -11.38 13.94
C PRO A 12 -6.25 -10.89 13.33
N LEU A 13 -5.66 -9.87 13.94
CA LEU A 13 -4.31 -9.43 13.59
C LEU A 13 -3.28 -10.50 13.96
N THR A 14 -2.26 -10.66 13.15
CA THR A 14 -1.08 -11.45 13.51
C THR A 14 -0.30 -10.77 14.64
N ALA A 15 0.60 -11.51 15.29
CA ALA A 15 1.45 -10.95 16.35
C ALA A 15 2.29 -9.76 15.85
N ALA A 16 2.85 -9.85 14.65
CA ALA A 16 3.61 -8.76 14.05
C ALA A 16 2.73 -7.52 13.77
N GLN A 17 1.54 -7.72 13.25
CA GLN A 17 0.61 -6.62 13.00
C GLN A 17 0.15 -5.95 14.31
N LYS A 18 -0.08 -6.72 15.37
CA LYS A 18 -0.39 -6.17 16.71
C LYS A 18 0.75 -5.32 17.25
N MET A 19 1.98 -5.78 17.08
CA MET A 19 3.15 -5.03 17.50
C MET A 19 3.24 -3.68 16.79
N HIS A 20 3.10 -3.66 15.48
CA HIS A 20 3.10 -2.42 14.70
C HIS A 20 1.93 -1.50 15.06
N HIS A 21 0.75 -2.05 15.26
CA HIS A 21 -0.42 -1.29 15.67
C HIS A 21 -0.20 -0.61 17.03
N ASN A 22 0.36 -1.33 18.01
CA ASN A 22 0.68 -0.79 19.31
C ASN A 22 1.75 0.32 19.22
N TRP A 23 2.74 0.16 18.36
CA TRP A 23 3.74 1.22 18.14
C TRP A 23 3.11 2.51 17.61
N ILE A 24 2.15 2.40 16.69
CA ILE A 24 1.42 3.58 16.20
C ILE A 24 0.63 4.24 17.32
N LEU A 25 0.04 3.47 18.23
CA LEU A 25 -0.69 3.99 19.38
C LEU A 25 0.24 4.66 20.39
N ASP A 26 1.42 4.07 20.64
CA ASP A 26 2.35 4.55 21.65
C ASP A 26 3.17 5.77 21.20
N TYR A 27 3.52 5.83 19.93
CA TYR A 27 4.41 6.86 19.36
C TYR A 27 3.72 7.83 18.39
N GLY A 28 2.41 7.69 18.21
CA GLY A 28 1.63 8.54 17.33
C GLY A 28 1.84 8.28 15.86
N THR A 29 1.41 9.21 15.02
CA THR A 29 1.50 9.12 13.55
C THR A 29 2.90 9.44 13.01
N GLN A 30 3.91 9.54 13.84
CA GLN A 30 5.27 9.65 13.36
C GLN A 30 5.65 8.36 12.62
N GLN A 31 6.28 8.50 11.48
CA GLN A 31 6.61 7.45 10.53
C GLN A 31 7.60 6.41 11.09
N VAL A 32 7.19 5.69 12.12
CA VAL A 32 8.05 4.71 12.81
C VAL A 32 8.06 3.36 12.09
N SER A 33 7.12 3.12 11.18
CA SER A 33 6.93 1.79 10.57
C SER A 33 6.74 1.79 9.06
N GLY A 34 6.97 2.90 8.40
CA GLY A 34 6.93 2.96 6.94
C GLY A 34 8.22 2.42 6.32
N VAL A 35 8.09 1.49 5.38
CA VAL A 35 9.21 1.03 4.55
C VAL A 35 8.97 1.46 3.12
N SER A 36 9.88 2.26 2.60
CA SER A 36 9.89 2.67 1.20
C SER A 36 11.03 1.98 0.45
N VAL A 37 10.74 1.49 -0.73
CA VAL A 37 11.74 0.87 -1.60
C VAL A 37 11.81 1.63 -2.92
N VAL A 38 13.01 1.93 -3.35
CA VAL A 38 13.29 2.55 -4.63
C VAL A 38 14.12 1.61 -5.47
N ALA A 39 13.70 1.43 -6.71
CA ALA A 39 14.47 0.71 -7.70
C ALA A 39 14.81 1.63 -8.86
N SER A 40 16.08 1.73 -9.20
CA SER A 40 16.55 2.42 -10.40
C SER A 40 16.81 1.40 -11.50
N VAL A 41 16.24 1.62 -12.66
CA VAL A 41 16.41 0.76 -13.83
C VAL A 41 17.00 1.58 -14.97
N GLN A 42 18.16 1.14 -15.48
CA GLN A 42 18.83 1.77 -16.62
C GLN A 42 18.41 1.12 -17.93
N ALA A 43 17.13 1.21 -18.25
CA ALA A 43 16.56 0.70 -19.48
C ALA A 43 15.31 1.49 -19.84
N GLU A 44 14.92 1.44 -21.10
CA GLU A 44 13.58 1.91 -21.48
C GLU A 44 12.52 0.99 -20.87
N LEU A 45 11.63 1.56 -20.10
CA LEU A 45 10.49 0.87 -19.53
C LEU A 45 9.21 1.25 -20.27
N ASP A 46 8.48 0.24 -20.73
CA ASP A 46 7.08 0.43 -21.13
C ASP A 46 6.24 0.63 -19.86
N PHE A 47 5.92 1.88 -19.55
CA PHE A 47 5.16 2.23 -18.35
C PHE A 47 3.74 1.63 -18.37
N GLY A 48 3.10 1.56 -19.52
CA GLY A 48 1.79 0.95 -19.66
C GLY A 48 1.82 -0.55 -19.31
N LEU A 49 2.84 -1.24 -19.75
CA LEU A 49 3.05 -2.65 -19.42
C LEU A 49 3.38 -2.84 -17.93
N LEU A 50 4.25 -1.99 -17.38
CA LEU A 50 4.58 -2.02 -15.95
C LEU A 50 3.35 -1.81 -15.08
N LYS A 51 2.55 -0.81 -15.38
CA LYS A 51 1.28 -0.52 -14.70
C LYS A 51 0.34 -1.73 -14.72
N LYS A 52 0.22 -2.38 -15.87
CA LYS A 52 -0.59 -3.59 -16.04
C LYS A 52 -0.07 -4.75 -15.19
N CYS A 53 1.24 -4.97 -15.18
CA CYS A 53 1.86 -6.03 -14.36
C CYS A 53 1.63 -5.79 -12.85
N ILE A 54 1.78 -4.56 -12.38
CA ILE A 54 1.53 -4.23 -10.97
C ILE A 54 0.06 -4.47 -10.62
N GLN A 55 -0.87 -4.10 -11.50
CA GLN A 55 -2.29 -4.34 -11.27
C GLN A 55 -2.61 -5.84 -11.22
N MET A 56 -2.05 -6.63 -12.12
CA MET A 56 -2.20 -8.09 -12.12
C MET A 56 -1.65 -8.72 -10.84
N GLU A 57 -0.48 -8.28 -10.39
CA GLU A 57 0.10 -8.78 -9.13
C GLU A 57 -0.76 -8.39 -7.93
N THR A 58 -1.30 -7.19 -7.90
CA THR A 58 -2.23 -6.76 -6.85
C THR A 58 -3.49 -7.62 -6.80
N GLU A 59 -4.03 -7.99 -7.95
CA GLU A 59 -5.21 -8.87 -8.04
C GLU A 59 -4.89 -10.30 -7.61
N ARG A 60 -3.70 -10.78 -7.94
CA ARG A 60 -3.23 -12.12 -7.61
C ARG A 60 -2.88 -12.28 -6.13
N SER A 61 -2.25 -11.28 -5.55
CA SER A 61 -1.69 -11.34 -4.20
C SER A 61 -2.62 -10.70 -3.17
N GLY A 62 -3.33 -11.52 -2.41
CA GLY A 62 -4.27 -11.04 -1.38
C GLY A 62 -3.60 -10.15 -0.31
N CYS A 63 -2.32 -10.40 0.01
CA CYS A 63 -1.58 -9.59 0.99
C CYS A 63 -1.48 -8.10 0.62
N THR A 64 -1.52 -7.76 -0.66
CA THR A 64 -1.49 -6.38 -1.13
C THR A 64 -2.84 -5.66 -0.95
N ARG A 65 -3.90 -6.41 -0.66
CA ARG A 65 -5.27 -5.92 -0.52
C ARG A 65 -5.81 -6.02 0.90
N VAL A 66 -4.93 -6.27 1.88
CA VAL A 66 -5.30 -6.30 3.29
C VAL A 66 -5.75 -4.92 3.75
N ARG A 67 -6.84 -4.89 4.49
CA ARG A 67 -7.41 -3.69 5.13
C ARG A 67 -7.71 -3.99 6.59
N PHE A 68 -7.73 -2.95 7.39
CA PHE A 68 -8.04 -3.04 8.81
C PHE A 68 -9.39 -2.40 9.11
N THR A 69 -10.12 -2.98 10.05
CA THR A 69 -11.34 -2.39 10.56
C THR A 69 -11.02 -1.21 11.46
N LYS A 70 -12.01 -0.36 11.69
CA LYS A 70 -11.93 0.55 12.83
C LYS A 70 -11.93 -0.26 14.13
N PRO A 71 -11.32 0.26 15.21
CA PRO A 71 -11.42 -0.37 16.51
C PRO A 71 -12.89 -0.52 16.93
N ASP A 72 -13.22 -1.66 17.49
CA ASP A 72 -14.51 -1.89 18.14
C ASP A 72 -14.59 -1.18 19.51
N LYS A 73 -15.68 -1.39 20.24
CA LYS A 73 -15.88 -0.77 21.56
C LYS A 73 -14.83 -1.20 22.59
N GLU A 74 -14.20 -2.35 22.39
CA GLU A 74 -13.15 -2.90 23.22
C GLU A 74 -11.74 -2.55 22.72
N GLY A 75 -11.64 -1.80 21.62
CA GLY A 75 -10.39 -1.41 21.01
C GLY A 75 -9.79 -2.46 20.07
N ASN A 76 -10.52 -3.55 19.77
CA ASN A 76 -10.01 -4.61 18.91
C ASN A 76 -10.12 -4.23 17.43
N VAL A 77 -9.06 -4.48 16.69
CA VAL A 77 -8.97 -4.31 15.25
C VAL A 77 -8.88 -5.68 14.59
N LYS A 78 -9.64 -5.85 13.52
CA LYS A 78 -9.59 -7.03 12.66
C LYS A 78 -9.06 -6.66 11.28
N GLN A 79 -8.64 -7.66 10.53
CA GLN A 79 -8.23 -7.49 9.14
C GLN A 79 -9.16 -8.25 8.20
N TYR A 80 -9.22 -7.79 6.97
CA TYR A 80 -9.92 -8.44 5.88
C TYR A 80 -9.18 -8.20 4.56
N ILE A 81 -9.43 -9.04 3.58
CA ILE A 81 -8.88 -8.88 2.24
C ILE A 81 -9.96 -8.24 1.36
N GLU A 82 -9.65 -7.09 0.79
CA GLU A 82 -10.55 -6.45 -0.16
C GLU A 82 -10.60 -7.25 -1.46
N LYS A 83 -11.78 -7.41 -2.04
CA LYS A 83 -11.97 -8.20 -3.26
C LYS A 83 -11.27 -7.59 -4.46
N GLN A 84 -11.32 -6.28 -4.58
CA GLN A 84 -10.69 -5.52 -5.66
C GLN A 84 -10.02 -4.28 -5.08
N ASP A 85 -8.87 -3.95 -5.62
CA ASP A 85 -8.12 -2.77 -5.23
C ASP A 85 -7.47 -2.16 -6.48
N PRO A 86 -8.27 -1.48 -7.33
CA PRO A 86 -7.72 -0.78 -8.48
C PRO A 86 -6.79 0.33 -7.99
N ARG A 87 -5.52 0.25 -8.36
CA ARG A 87 -4.50 1.21 -7.96
C ARG A 87 -4.19 2.14 -9.11
N ASP A 88 -4.26 3.42 -8.83
CA ASP A 88 -3.73 4.43 -9.74
C ASP A 88 -2.23 4.58 -9.51
N ILE A 89 -1.46 4.20 -10.54
CA ILE A 89 0.00 4.29 -10.50
C ILE A 89 0.39 5.55 -11.27
N GLU A 90 0.88 6.52 -10.54
CA GLU A 90 1.25 7.80 -11.08
C GLU A 90 2.59 7.71 -11.82
N LEU A 91 2.63 8.26 -13.03
CA LEU A 91 3.87 8.52 -13.76
C LEU A 91 4.22 9.99 -13.65
N LYS A 92 5.42 10.27 -13.15
CA LYS A 92 5.99 11.63 -13.19
C LYS A 92 7.18 11.64 -14.14
N ASP A 93 7.06 12.40 -15.21
CA ASP A 93 8.17 12.64 -16.12
C ASP A 93 9.07 13.74 -15.52
N LEU A 94 10.27 13.32 -15.12
CA LEU A 94 11.31 14.20 -14.57
C LEU A 94 12.47 14.35 -15.56
N SER A 95 12.23 14.16 -16.84
CA SER A 95 13.25 14.35 -17.87
C SER A 95 13.74 15.81 -17.88
N GLY A 96 14.98 16.02 -17.51
CA GLY A 96 15.61 17.34 -17.41
C GLY A 96 16.88 17.30 -16.59
N MET A 97 17.62 18.42 -16.57
CA MET A 97 18.96 18.49 -15.94
C MET A 97 18.94 18.28 -14.42
N GLU A 98 17.81 18.50 -13.75
CA GLU A 98 17.66 18.37 -12.28
C GLU A 98 16.84 17.14 -11.87
N SER A 99 16.62 16.22 -12.82
CA SER A 99 15.68 15.10 -12.62
C SER A 99 15.99 14.21 -11.43
N LEU A 100 17.26 13.90 -11.20
CA LEU A 100 17.67 13.04 -10.07
C LEU A 100 17.45 13.73 -8.73
N ALA A 101 17.82 15.00 -8.60
CA ALA A 101 17.62 15.75 -7.36
C ALA A 101 16.13 15.91 -7.04
N LYS A 102 15.31 16.18 -8.05
CA LYS A 102 13.83 16.24 -7.87
C LYS A 102 13.22 14.89 -7.52
N ALA A 103 13.73 13.81 -8.10
CA ALA A 103 13.27 12.47 -7.76
C ALA A 103 13.57 12.15 -6.29
N ASP A 104 14.76 12.43 -5.82
CA ASP A 104 15.15 12.23 -4.42
C ASP A 104 14.29 13.07 -3.47
N GLU A 105 14.04 14.33 -3.81
CA GLU A 105 13.20 15.23 -3.03
C GLU A 105 11.76 14.74 -2.95
N LEU A 106 11.18 14.33 -4.07
CA LEU A 106 9.83 13.76 -4.10
C LEU A 106 9.71 12.49 -3.28
N MET A 107 10.74 11.66 -3.31
CA MET A 107 10.76 10.41 -2.57
C MET A 107 10.87 10.62 -1.07
N GLN A 108 11.62 11.61 -0.63
CA GLN A 108 11.68 12.02 0.77
C GLN A 108 10.33 12.55 1.27
N GLN A 109 9.54 13.18 0.40
CA GLN A 109 8.19 13.64 0.74
C GLN A 109 7.18 12.49 0.89
N TRP A 110 7.43 11.34 0.28
CA TRP A 110 6.54 10.16 0.37
C TRP A 110 6.96 9.18 1.46
N ALA A 111 8.16 9.29 1.94
CA ALA A 111 8.67 8.48 3.04
C ALA A 111 8.24 9.05 4.39
#